data_08c29ed6c25db9db564883f4c8b44331
#
_entry.id   08c29ed6c25db9db564883f4c8b44331
#
_cell.length_a   1.000
_cell.length_b   1.000
_cell.length_c   1.000
_cell.angle_alpha   90.00
_cell.angle_beta   90.00
_cell.angle_gamma   90.00
#
_symmetry.space_group_name_H-M   'P 1'
#
loop_
_entity.id
_entity.type
_entity.pdbx_description
1 polymer ?
#
loop_
_entity_poly.entity_id
_entity_poly.type
_entity_poly.pdbx_seq_one_letter_code
_entity_poly.pdbx_strand_id
1 'polypeptide(L)'
;MGQIGTVEITQKGIIMINGSKIFTILITLSLISACGVAKTETTTVPGQSDPDSYPTVEGMTGHSRTVLTFNELMHGFNSSSPVDETALTLPKEAEPTAHIFEGRLELIGEDTIGEMIVLRGDPNQEPEVSHLPEFDFEFVQSNGYLVPVQRGLIIADHPYWNYILEPGRVWQDDMDQGYSRASFPFALVWKSSNAILNGTMTFLFTGGDISKVWYQVTQETTVDFGADMWGLLEANYHPGLVSDSAKIKAAFTQELADRFPTKPIEQLELDYPDIDLGAFGRGVSPKGMTWYGFVINGVNYLGGCHTRYGVYPYCEYMRAPSYSTSKSAFVSVALMRLAQKYDQDVANLLIKDYVPEAAESPGDWREVTFNNVLDMATGNYQSAGNMVDEEHWDNPFWIAEYYDEKIAAAFNWPHSAPPGTQWVYRTSDTFILTRAMQNYLETLESPDADIFEFVVDEVYTPLKMGPGVFTILRTKENDWQGEPYGGYGMWWIPDDLAKISTFLNVESGVIESEQILQPRILSAALQRDPDDRGVNRVGQGKYNNAFWADRYKAGFNCEFWVAEMLGYSGIVVALFPNGSTYYYASDNRDFTWDAALHEADKITPLCP
;
A
#
# COMPACT_ATOMS: atom_id res chain seq x y z
N MET A 1 55.23 5.68 -30.33
CA MET A 1 54.75 7.06 -30.14
C MET A 1 53.40 7.17 -30.87
N GLY A 2 52.32 7.04 -30.19
CA GLY A 2 50.95 7.16 -30.68
C GLY A 2 50.08 7.63 -29.52
N GLN A 3 49.59 8.83 -29.65
CA GLN A 3 48.72 9.49 -28.67
C GLN A 3 47.40 8.74 -28.54
N ILE A 4 46.99 8.47 -27.32
CA ILE A 4 45.66 8.01 -26.95
C ILE A 4 44.80 9.25 -26.75
N GLY A 5 43.84 9.45 -27.64
CA GLY A 5 42.81 10.48 -27.52
C GLY A 5 41.71 10.01 -26.58
N THR A 6 41.45 10.81 -25.54
CA THR A 6 40.29 10.72 -24.70
C THR A 6 39.05 11.12 -25.48
N VAL A 7 38.07 10.21 -25.56
CA VAL A 7 36.73 10.51 -26.09
C VAL A 7 35.82 10.87 -24.91
N GLU A 8 35.45 12.12 -24.81
CA GLU A 8 34.31 12.56 -24.00
C GLU A 8 33.03 12.14 -24.70
N ILE A 9 32.26 11.25 -24.07
CA ILE A 9 30.91 10.90 -24.53
C ILE A 9 29.91 11.73 -23.73
N THR A 10 29.45 12.82 -24.32
CA THR A 10 28.22 13.49 -23.92
C THR A 10 27.06 12.78 -24.61
N GLN A 11 26.29 11.96 -23.88
CA GLN A 11 25.03 11.42 -24.40
C GLN A 11 23.86 12.22 -23.87
N LYS A 12 23.31 13.08 -24.74
CA LYS A 12 21.90 13.42 -24.75
C LYS A 12 21.27 12.61 -25.89
N GLY A 13 20.66 11.51 -25.54
CA GLY A 13 19.83 10.73 -26.48
C GLY A 13 18.37 11.06 -26.23
N ILE A 14 17.82 11.94 -27.06
CA ILE A 14 16.36 12.12 -27.16
C ILE A 14 15.88 11.14 -28.21
N ILE A 15 15.14 10.14 -27.81
CA ILE A 15 14.39 9.29 -28.75
C ILE A 15 12.96 9.85 -28.77
N MET A 16 12.60 10.51 -29.87
CA MET A 16 11.21 10.87 -30.14
C MET A 16 10.51 9.69 -30.79
N ILE A 17 9.55 9.09 -30.12
CA ILE A 17 8.56 8.19 -30.72
C ILE A 17 7.22 8.92 -30.68
N ASN A 18 6.56 8.94 -31.81
CA ASN A 18 5.31 9.66 -32.05
C ASN A 18 4.19 9.21 -31.10
N GLY A 19 3.66 10.15 -30.36
CA GLY A 19 2.30 10.10 -29.83
C GLY A 19 2.11 9.70 -28.36
N SER A 20 3.17 9.39 -27.59
CA SER A 20 3.04 9.18 -26.13
C SER A 20 4.03 10.08 -25.39
N LYS A 21 3.54 10.80 -24.42
CA LYS A 21 4.37 11.64 -23.55
C LYS A 21 5.27 10.74 -22.70
N ILE A 22 6.57 10.81 -22.93
CA ILE A 22 7.56 10.03 -22.17
C ILE A 22 7.89 10.81 -20.91
N PHE A 23 7.59 10.21 -19.78
CA PHE A 23 8.06 10.66 -18.47
C PHE A 23 9.52 10.20 -18.29
N THR A 24 10.45 11.12 -18.20
CA THR A 24 11.83 10.78 -17.83
C THR A 24 11.90 10.71 -16.31
N ILE A 25 11.79 9.50 -15.78
CA ILE A 25 12.11 9.26 -14.36
C ILE A 25 13.63 9.34 -14.24
N LEU A 26 14.13 10.44 -13.70
CA LEU A 26 15.52 10.54 -13.28
C LEU A 26 15.69 9.74 -11.97
N ILE A 27 15.99 8.46 -12.08
CA ILE A 27 16.47 7.67 -10.94
C ILE A 27 17.92 8.11 -10.72
N THR A 28 18.14 8.98 -9.74
CA THR A 28 19.47 9.22 -9.22
C THR A 28 19.91 7.97 -8.45
N LEU A 29 20.77 7.17 -9.06
CA LEU A 29 21.46 6.07 -8.38
C LEU A 29 22.29 6.64 -7.23
N SER A 30 21.79 6.53 -6.03
CA SER A 30 22.63 6.54 -4.83
C SER A 30 22.98 5.09 -4.52
N LEU A 31 24.16 4.68 -4.94
CA LEU A 31 24.79 3.42 -4.54
C LEU A 31 24.96 3.44 -3.01
N ILE A 32 24.04 2.84 -2.29
CA ILE A 32 24.24 2.47 -0.90
C ILE A 32 24.30 0.96 -0.85
N SER A 33 25.55 0.48 -0.79
CA SER A 33 25.91 -0.89 -0.48
C SER A 33 25.35 -1.21 0.91
N ALA A 34 24.45 -2.16 1.00
CA ALA A 34 24.09 -2.78 2.27
C ALA A 34 25.30 -3.64 2.72
N CYS A 35 26.25 -3.01 3.42
CA CYS A 35 27.32 -3.69 4.11
C CYS A 35 26.87 -4.03 5.52
N GLY A 36 27.14 -5.25 5.90
CA GLY A 36 26.93 -5.75 7.25
C GLY A 36 27.57 -4.89 8.33
N VAL A 37 26.89 -4.82 9.44
CA VAL A 37 27.25 -4.07 10.65
C VAL A 37 28.61 -4.49 11.16
N ALA A 38 29.61 -3.62 10.99
CA ALA A 38 30.79 -3.58 11.84
C ALA A 38 30.48 -2.61 12.98
N LYS A 39 30.44 -3.13 14.22
CA LYS A 39 30.34 -2.32 15.42
C LYS A 39 31.51 -1.36 15.49
N THR A 40 31.24 -0.07 15.40
CA THR A 40 32.16 0.98 15.80
C THR A 40 31.61 1.61 17.08
N GLU A 41 32.39 1.50 18.16
CA GLU A 41 32.12 2.21 19.40
C GLU A 41 32.19 3.71 19.15
N THR A 42 31.07 4.40 19.33
CA THR A 42 31.01 5.87 19.29
C THR A 42 31.19 6.40 20.70
N THR A 43 32.28 7.11 20.92
CA THR A 43 32.52 7.96 22.08
C THR A 43 31.55 9.12 22.06
N THR A 44 30.73 9.22 23.09
CA THR A 44 29.79 10.32 23.35
C THR A 44 30.50 11.63 23.64
N VAL A 45 30.23 12.66 22.88
CA VAL A 45 30.53 14.06 23.20
C VAL A 45 29.28 14.65 23.87
N PRO A 46 29.37 15.27 25.06
CA PRO A 46 28.22 15.84 25.73
C PRO A 46 27.87 17.21 25.12
N GLY A 47 26.62 17.42 24.78
CA GLY A 47 26.03 18.74 24.60
C GLY A 47 25.68 19.16 23.18
N GLN A 48 24.82 18.39 22.51
CA GLN A 48 23.96 18.92 21.45
C GLN A 48 22.55 18.42 21.68
N SER A 49 21.62 19.34 21.91
CA SER A 49 20.19 19.07 21.96
C SER A 49 19.74 18.56 20.59
N ASP A 50 19.12 17.39 20.58
CA ASP A 50 18.51 16.77 19.42
C ASP A 50 17.42 17.70 18.83
N PRO A 51 17.53 18.17 17.58
CA PRO A 51 16.51 19.04 16.99
C PRO A 51 15.25 18.31 16.55
N ASP A 52 15.15 16.98 16.69
CA ASP A 52 14.08 16.15 16.16
C ASP A 52 13.13 15.54 17.22
N SER A 53 13.10 16.06 18.46
CA SER A 53 12.08 15.67 19.43
C SER A 53 10.72 16.28 19.05
N TYR A 54 9.85 15.47 18.43
CA TYR A 54 8.45 15.83 18.30
C TYR A 54 7.81 15.94 19.69
N PRO A 55 6.94 16.95 19.94
CA PRO A 55 6.21 16.99 21.20
C PRO A 55 5.28 15.78 21.29
N THR A 56 5.49 14.98 22.32
CA THR A 56 4.51 13.98 22.76
C THR A 56 3.16 14.65 23.00
N VAL A 57 2.06 13.94 22.66
CA VAL A 57 0.67 14.43 22.72
C VAL A 57 0.18 14.70 24.16
N GLU A 58 1.03 14.90 25.12
CA GLU A 58 0.70 15.40 26.46
C GLU A 58 0.86 16.92 26.51
N GLY A 59 -0.26 17.64 26.31
CA GLY A 59 -0.27 19.07 26.58
C GLY A 59 -1.11 19.96 25.71
N MET A 60 -1.92 19.46 24.78
CA MET A 60 -2.84 20.31 24.01
C MET A 60 -4.15 20.58 24.77
N THR A 61 -4.05 21.02 26.02
CA THR A 61 -5.16 21.70 26.67
C THR A 61 -5.05 23.19 26.38
N GLY A 62 -5.84 23.69 25.43
CA GLY A 62 -6.02 25.13 25.24
C GLY A 62 -5.65 25.73 23.89
N HIS A 63 -5.41 24.95 22.85
CA HIS A 63 -5.31 25.52 21.51
C HIS A 63 -6.72 25.66 20.93
N SER A 64 -7.08 26.89 20.51
CA SER A 64 -8.29 27.11 19.73
C SER A 64 -8.17 26.28 18.45
N ARG A 65 -9.14 25.40 18.21
CA ARG A 65 -9.25 24.62 16.97
C ARG A 65 -9.19 25.57 15.78
N THR A 66 -8.32 25.31 14.83
CA THR A 66 -8.35 25.95 13.51
C THR A 66 -9.64 25.48 12.81
N VAL A 67 -10.40 26.38 12.24
CA VAL A 67 -11.66 26.06 11.54
C VAL A 67 -11.63 26.76 10.20
N LEU A 68 -11.99 26.05 9.13
CA LEU A 68 -12.42 26.68 7.88
C LEU A 68 -13.80 27.26 8.11
N THR A 69 -13.90 28.60 8.10
CA THR A 69 -15.12 29.30 8.47
C THR A 69 -16.21 29.16 7.41
N PHE A 70 -17.45 29.39 7.80
CA PHE A 70 -18.59 29.49 6.88
C PHE A 70 -18.30 30.44 5.71
N ASN A 71 -17.80 31.64 5.99
CA ASN A 71 -17.52 32.65 4.96
C ASN A 71 -16.42 32.20 3.98
N GLU A 72 -15.38 31.51 4.46
CA GLU A 72 -14.30 30.99 3.62
C GLU A 72 -14.82 29.92 2.66
N LEU A 73 -15.62 28.98 3.14
CA LEU A 73 -16.19 27.92 2.31
C LEU A 73 -17.27 28.44 1.36
N MET A 74 -18.11 29.40 1.79
CA MET A 74 -19.18 29.93 0.93
C MET A 74 -18.67 30.92 -0.13
N HIS A 75 -17.72 31.77 0.23
CA HIS A 75 -17.33 32.90 -0.62
C HIS A 75 -15.91 32.82 -1.17
N GLY A 76 -15.12 31.90 -0.65
CA GLY A 76 -13.72 31.74 -1.03
C GLY A 76 -12.75 32.57 -0.20
N PHE A 77 -11.50 32.15 -0.19
CA PHE A 77 -10.39 32.83 0.42
C PHE A 77 -9.09 32.42 -0.30
N ASN A 78 -8.02 33.20 -0.09
CA ASN A 78 -6.70 32.84 -0.59
C ASN A 78 -5.92 32.13 0.53
N SER A 79 -5.38 30.98 0.21
CA SER A 79 -4.46 30.27 1.10
C SER A 79 -3.14 30.00 0.38
N SER A 80 -2.04 30.30 1.04
CA SER A 80 -0.68 30.05 0.53
C SER A 80 -0.14 28.68 0.97
N SER A 81 -0.94 27.88 1.68
CA SER A 81 -0.58 26.54 2.18
C SER A 81 -1.83 25.75 2.53
N PRO A 82 -1.75 24.41 2.65
CA PRO A 82 -2.75 23.62 3.33
C PRO A 82 -3.07 24.15 4.72
N VAL A 83 -4.25 23.82 5.23
CA VAL A 83 -4.67 24.17 6.59
C VAL A 83 -4.28 23.07 7.58
N ASP A 84 -4.26 23.41 8.87
CA ASP A 84 -4.09 22.41 9.92
C ASP A 84 -5.21 21.36 9.88
N GLU A 85 -4.88 20.08 10.02
CA GLU A 85 -5.83 18.96 9.90
C GLU A 85 -6.98 19.02 10.93
N THR A 86 -6.81 19.76 12.03
CA THR A 86 -7.90 20.00 12.99
C THR A 86 -9.06 20.77 12.41
N ALA A 87 -8.86 21.55 11.32
CA ALA A 87 -9.92 22.21 10.58
C ALA A 87 -10.88 21.23 9.87
N LEU A 88 -10.38 20.03 9.57
CA LEU A 88 -11.07 18.99 8.80
C LEU A 88 -11.59 17.85 9.69
N THR A 89 -11.32 17.93 10.99
CA THR A 89 -11.59 16.87 11.96
C THR A 89 -12.95 17.08 12.65
N LEU A 90 -13.70 15.99 12.83
CA LEU A 90 -14.91 15.97 13.64
C LEU A 90 -14.61 16.45 15.08
N PRO A 91 -15.23 17.53 15.58
CA PRO A 91 -15.04 17.98 16.96
C PRO A 91 -15.57 16.96 17.97
N LYS A 92 -14.96 16.93 19.16
CA LYS A 92 -15.46 16.06 20.27
C LYS A 92 -16.89 16.40 20.70
N GLU A 93 -17.29 17.66 20.58
CA GLU A 93 -18.58 18.19 21.01
C GLU A 93 -19.52 18.47 19.82
N ALA A 94 -19.28 17.79 18.67
CA ALA A 94 -20.08 17.96 17.47
C ALA A 94 -21.53 17.47 17.70
N GLU A 95 -22.47 18.27 17.26
CA GLU A 95 -23.89 17.91 17.27
C GLU A 95 -24.25 17.05 16.05
N PRO A 96 -25.28 16.20 16.13
CA PRO A 96 -25.83 15.51 14.97
C PRO A 96 -26.26 16.50 13.88
N THR A 97 -26.10 16.12 12.61
CA THR A 97 -26.44 16.97 11.48
C THR A 97 -27.91 17.35 11.44
N ALA A 98 -28.20 18.61 11.07
CA ALA A 98 -29.56 19.07 10.78
C ALA A 98 -30.05 18.61 9.41
N HIS A 99 -29.15 18.32 8.50
CA HIS A 99 -29.43 17.93 7.11
C HIS A 99 -28.87 16.53 6.83
N ILE A 100 -29.49 15.83 5.88
CA ILE A 100 -29.03 14.52 5.40
C ILE A 100 -28.46 14.72 4.01
N PHE A 101 -27.25 14.20 3.80
CA PHE A 101 -26.62 14.14 2.48
C PHE A 101 -26.96 12.80 1.82
N GLU A 102 -27.70 12.85 0.73
CA GLU A 102 -27.92 11.70 -0.15
C GLU A 102 -28.07 12.20 -1.57
N GLY A 103 -27.24 11.71 -2.48
CA GLY A 103 -27.19 12.14 -3.86
C GLY A 103 -25.75 12.31 -4.36
N ARG A 104 -25.61 13.13 -5.40
CA ARG A 104 -24.39 13.29 -6.18
C ARG A 104 -23.70 14.61 -5.83
N LEU A 105 -22.39 14.51 -5.57
CA LEU A 105 -21.46 15.63 -5.44
C LEU A 105 -20.62 15.73 -6.70
N GLU A 106 -20.70 16.86 -7.40
CA GLU A 106 -19.91 17.20 -8.57
C GLU A 106 -18.99 18.39 -8.24
N LEU A 107 -17.70 18.26 -8.47
CA LEU A 107 -16.75 19.38 -8.38
C LEU A 107 -16.58 20.02 -9.76
N ILE A 108 -16.57 21.36 -9.80
CA ILE A 108 -16.48 22.12 -11.05
C ILE A 108 -15.09 22.74 -11.13
N GLY A 109 -14.38 22.43 -12.20
CA GLY A 109 -13.01 22.87 -12.41
C GLY A 109 -12.01 21.89 -11.82
N GLU A 110 -10.78 22.08 -12.22
CA GLU A 110 -9.68 21.19 -11.86
C GLU A 110 -8.98 21.68 -10.62
N ASP A 111 -8.89 23.00 -10.50
CA ASP A 111 -8.24 23.72 -9.42
C ASP A 111 -8.69 25.19 -9.45
N THR A 112 -8.94 25.80 -8.32
CA THR A 112 -9.37 27.20 -8.25
C THR A 112 -8.49 28.05 -7.34
N ILE A 113 -7.87 27.46 -6.34
CA ILE A 113 -7.00 28.16 -5.40
C ILE A 113 -5.97 27.15 -4.90
N GLY A 114 -4.75 27.62 -4.83
CA GLY A 114 -3.66 26.83 -4.31
C GLY A 114 -2.64 26.50 -5.38
N GLU A 115 -1.56 26.00 -4.90
CA GLU A 115 -0.42 25.61 -5.72
C GLU A 115 0.03 24.24 -5.28
N MET A 116 0.54 23.45 -6.19
CA MET A 116 1.28 22.24 -5.83
C MET A 116 2.71 22.66 -5.45
N ILE A 117 3.12 22.26 -4.26
CA ILE A 117 4.52 22.38 -3.82
C ILE A 117 5.14 20.98 -3.92
N VAL A 118 6.03 20.80 -4.89
CA VAL A 118 6.79 19.54 -5.02
C VAL A 118 7.88 19.51 -3.95
N LEU A 119 7.83 18.51 -3.10
CA LEU A 119 8.76 18.29 -1.99
C LEU A 119 9.83 17.26 -2.35
N ARG A 120 9.49 16.32 -3.23
CA ARG A 120 10.36 15.26 -3.74
C ARG A 120 9.97 14.91 -5.17
N GLY A 121 10.93 14.59 -6.02
CA GLY A 121 10.74 14.33 -7.44
C GLY A 121 11.17 15.49 -8.32
N ASP A 122 10.71 15.52 -9.57
CA ASP A 122 11.02 16.60 -10.50
C ASP A 122 10.16 17.83 -10.17
N PRO A 123 10.74 18.99 -9.86
CA PRO A 123 9.99 20.23 -9.60
C PRO A 123 9.31 20.80 -10.86
N ASN A 124 9.71 20.35 -12.06
CA ASN A 124 9.11 20.79 -13.32
C ASN A 124 8.09 19.75 -13.83
N GLN A 125 7.17 19.36 -12.97
CA GLN A 125 6.09 18.45 -13.34
C GLN A 125 5.21 19.06 -14.46
N GLU A 126 4.61 18.18 -15.25
CA GLU A 126 3.54 18.61 -16.16
C GLU A 126 2.42 19.27 -15.36
N PRO A 127 1.83 20.36 -15.86
CA PRO A 127 0.80 21.11 -15.12
C PRO A 127 -0.36 20.23 -14.62
N GLU A 128 -0.74 19.24 -15.42
CA GLU A 128 -1.84 18.33 -15.12
C GLU A 128 -1.61 17.48 -13.85
N VAL A 129 -0.37 17.32 -13.38
CA VAL A 129 -0.09 16.62 -12.11
C VAL A 129 -0.71 17.35 -10.91
N SER A 130 -0.84 18.68 -10.97
CA SER A 130 -1.45 19.50 -9.91
C SER A 130 -2.98 19.51 -9.95
N HIS A 131 -3.59 19.00 -11.00
CA HIS A 131 -5.04 18.98 -11.17
C HIS A 131 -5.63 17.72 -10.61
N LEU A 132 -6.82 17.83 -10.01
CA LEU A 132 -7.63 16.67 -9.65
C LEU A 132 -8.29 16.08 -10.90
N PRO A 133 -8.46 14.74 -10.98
CA PRO A 133 -9.37 14.16 -11.96
C PRO A 133 -10.79 14.71 -11.82
N GLU A 134 -11.61 14.58 -12.87
CA GLU A 134 -13.04 14.85 -12.77
C GLU A 134 -13.64 14.13 -11.56
N PHE A 135 -14.43 14.87 -10.78
CA PHE A 135 -15.03 14.37 -9.55
C PHE A 135 -16.55 14.50 -9.64
N ASP A 136 -17.22 13.38 -9.82
CA ASP A 136 -18.68 13.29 -9.92
C ASP A 136 -19.15 11.96 -9.33
N PHE A 137 -19.43 11.96 -8.00
CA PHE A 137 -19.70 10.75 -7.26
C PHE A 137 -20.94 10.84 -6.38
N GLU A 138 -21.62 9.70 -6.20
CA GLU A 138 -22.74 9.55 -5.30
C GLU A 138 -22.30 9.20 -3.89
N PHE A 139 -23.00 9.76 -2.91
CA PHE A 139 -22.80 9.51 -1.49
C PHE A 139 -24.13 9.24 -0.78
N VAL A 140 -24.06 8.44 0.28
CA VAL A 140 -25.16 8.23 1.22
C VAL A 140 -24.69 8.55 2.64
N GLN A 141 -25.56 9.18 3.43
CA GLN A 141 -25.30 9.40 4.84
C GLN A 141 -25.81 8.24 5.68
N SER A 142 -24.97 7.69 6.56
CA SER A 142 -25.30 6.62 7.49
C SER A 142 -24.70 6.89 8.87
N ASN A 143 -25.56 7.08 9.91
CA ASN A 143 -25.13 7.21 11.30
C ASN A 143 -23.97 8.22 11.56
N GLY A 144 -24.05 9.41 10.97
CA GLY A 144 -22.99 10.42 11.10
C GLY A 144 -21.77 10.20 10.21
N TYR A 145 -21.83 9.25 9.30
CA TYR A 145 -20.83 9.05 8.25
C TYR A 145 -21.36 9.52 6.89
N LEU A 146 -20.47 10.06 6.07
CA LEU A 146 -20.67 10.25 4.64
C LEU A 146 -19.99 9.09 3.91
N VAL A 147 -20.74 8.24 3.26
CA VAL A 147 -20.26 7.00 2.65
C VAL A 147 -20.29 7.14 1.13
N PRO A 148 -19.16 7.09 0.42
CA PRO A 148 -19.17 7.05 -1.02
C PRO A 148 -19.77 5.72 -1.51
N VAL A 149 -20.55 5.80 -2.59
CA VAL A 149 -21.16 4.61 -3.22
C VAL A 149 -20.09 3.76 -3.89
N GLN A 150 -19.17 4.43 -4.56
CA GLN A 150 -18.04 3.81 -5.26
C GLN A 150 -16.81 3.82 -4.35
N ARG A 151 -16.23 2.66 -4.12
CA ARG A 151 -15.07 2.46 -3.25
C ARG A 151 -14.03 1.58 -3.95
N GLY A 152 -12.80 1.57 -3.40
CA GLY A 152 -11.65 0.95 -4.06
C GLY A 152 -11.07 1.84 -5.15
N LEU A 153 -10.27 1.26 -6.05
CA LEU A 153 -9.65 2.00 -7.14
C LEU A 153 -10.71 2.44 -8.17
N ILE A 154 -10.81 3.74 -8.37
CA ILE A 154 -11.69 4.36 -9.36
C ILE A 154 -10.82 4.88 -10.50
N ILE A 155 -10.95 4.27 -11.66
CA ILE A 155 -10.24 4.68 -12.87
C ILE A 155 -10.82 6.01 -13.36
N ALA A 156 -9.96 7.01 -13.51
CA ALA A 156 -10.33 8.34 -13.97
C ALA A 156 -9.74 8.63 -15.36
N ASP A 157 -10.45 9.43 -16.15
CA ASP A 157 -9.90 9.97 -17.42
C ASP A 157 -8.97 11.15 -17.12
N HIS A 158 -7.82 10.82 -16.55
CA HIS A 158 -6.77 11.76 -16.16
C HIS A 158 -5.41 11.17 -16.51
N PRO A 159 -4.41 11.94 -16.96
CA PRO A 159 -3.12 11.38 -17.40
C PRO A 159 -2.31 10.74 -16.27
N TYR A 160 -2.49 11.16 -15.03
CA TYR A 160 -1.65 10.73 -13.90
C TYR A 160 -2.40 10.04 -12.77
N TRP A 161 -3.63 10.47 -12.44
CA TRP A 161 -4.29 10.10 -11.22
C TRP A 161 -5.55 9.24 -11.43
N ASN A 162 -5.74 8.31 -10.51
CA ASN A 162 -7.00 7.67 -10.20
C ASN A 162 -7.41 8.07 -8.79
N TYR A 163 -8.65 7.79 -8.37
CA TYR A 163 -9.14 8.01 -7.01
C TYR A 163 -9.27 6.72 -6.21
N ILE A 164 -9.16 6.86 -4.89
CA ILE A 164 -9.82 5.99 -3.91
C ILE A 164 -10.60 6.92 -2.98
N LEU A 165 -11.90 6.66 -2.80
CA LEU A 165 -12.78 7.40 -1.90
C LEU A 165 -13.10 6.55 -0.69
N GLU A 166 -13.09 7.18 0.51
CA GLU A 166 -13.36 6.49 1.75
C GLU A 166 -14.45 7.19 2.58
N PRO A 167 -15.10 6.50 3.52
CA PRO A 167 -16.12 7.09 4.37
C PRO A 167 -15.57 8.22 5.24
N GLY A 168 -16.28 9.33 5.22
CA GLY A 168 -16.00 10.49 6.04
C GLY A 168 -17.01 10.70 7.17
N ARG A 169 -17.07 11.93 7.68
CA ARG A 169 -17.95 12.33 8.78
C ARG A 169 -18.85 13.48 8.40
N VAL A 170 -20.03 13.52 9.01
CA VAL A 170 -20.97 14.65 8.92
C VAL A 170 -21.38 15.09 10.31
N TRP A 171 -21.47 16.40 10.52
CA TRP A 171 -21.82 16.99 11.83
C TRP A 171 -22.43 18.37 11.70
N GLN A 172 -22.95 18.90 12.81
CA GLN A 172 -23.41 20.28 12.95
C GLN A 172 -22.38 21.06 13.76
N ASP A 173 -22.12 22.28 13.33
CA ASP A 173 -21.31 23.25 14.07
C ASP A 173 -22.10 24.57 14.14
N ASP A 174 -22.17 25.18 15.33
CA ASP A 174 -22.90 26.44 15.54
C ASP A 174 -22.38 27.59 14.68
N MET A 175 -21.13 27.54 14.28
CA MET A 175 -20.50 28.56 13.44
C MET A 175 -20.88 28.45 11.97
N ASP A 176 -21.51 27.36 11.54
CA ASP A 176 -21.87 27.09 10.15
C ASP A 176 -23.27 27.60 9.74
N GLN A 177 -23.83 28.51 10.53
CA GLN A 177 -25.08 29.26 10.22
C GLN A 177 -26.24 28.34 9.81
N GLY A 178 -26.35 27.16 10.39
CA GLY A 178 -27.41 26.20 10.12
C GLY A 178 -27.12 25.22 8.99
N TYR A 179 -25.97 25.33 8.30
CA TYR A 179 -25.48 24.29 7.39
C TYR A 179 -24.90 23.14 8.20
N SER A 180 -25.01 21.93 7.69
CA SER A 180 -24.25 20.79 8.18
C SER A 180 -22.89 20.74 7.48
N ARG A 181 -21.88 20.25 8.18
CA ARG A 181 -20.53 20.08 7.65
C ARG A 181 -20.25 18.63 7.30
N ALA A 182 -19.58 18.42 6.19
CA ALA A 182 -19.04 17.12 5.80
C ALA A 182 -17.53 17.22 5.61
N SER A 183 -16.84 16.14 5.99
CA SER A 183 -15.41 15.94 5.66
C SER A 183 -15.18 14.47 5.37
N PHE A 184 -14.41 14.17 4.35
CA PHE A 184 -14.12 12.79 3.95
C PHE A 184 -12.70 12.61 3.39
N PRO A 185 -12.08 11.45 3.65
CA PRO A 185 -10.79 11.12 3.11
C PRO A 185 -10.89 10.65 1.65
N PHE A 186 -9.88 10.99 0.87
CA PHE A 186 -9.66 10.46 -0.47
C PHE A 186 -8.17 10.22 -0.68
N ALA A 187 -7.84 9.45 -1.71
CA ALA A 187 -6.47 9.30 -2.13
C ALA A 187 -6.35 9.47 -3.64
N LEU A 188 -5.24 10.08 -4.06
CA LEU A 188 -4.77 10.09 -5.44
C LEU A 188 -3.81 8.92 -5.63
N VAL A 189 -4.09 8.11 -6.62
CA VAL A 189 -3.28 6.94 -6.97
C VAL A 189 -2.62 7.18 -8.31
N TRP A 190 -1.31 7.02 -8.38
CA TRP A 190 -0.57 7.17 -9.62
C TRP A 190 -0.85 5.99 -10.57
N LYS A 191 -1.29 6.28 -11.81
CA LYS A 191 -1.76 5.25 -12.76
C LYS A 191 -0.73 4.20 -13.14
N SER A 192 0.54 4.58 -13.29
CA SER A 192 1.60 3.68 -13.75
C SER A 192 2.39 3.03 -12.63
N SER A 193 2.15 3.44 -11.38
CA SER A 193 2.83 2.89 -10.21
C SER A 193 1.86 2.68 -9.06
N ASN A 194 2.33 2.06 -7.99
CA ASN A 194 1.50 1.84 -6.80
C ASN A 194 1.50 3.04 -5.83
N ALA A 195 2.14 4.16 -6.21
CA ALA A 195 2.25 5.34 -5.35
C ALA A 195 0.88 5.92 -5.00
N ILE A 196 0.75 6.42 -3.78
CA ILE A 196 -0.48 6.98 -3.24
C ILE A 196 -0.21 8.25 -2.45
N LEU A 197 -1.10 9.22 -2.60
CA LEU A 197 -1.12 10.46 -1.85
C LEU A 197 -2.47 10.58 -1.13
N ASN A 198 -2.45 10.72 0.19
CA ASN A 198 -3.65 10.85 1.01
C ASN A 198 -4.06 12.30 1.17
N GLY A 199 -5.36 12.55 1.03
CA GLY A 199 -5.96 13.86 1.14
C GLY A 199 -7.30 13.84 1.83
N THR A 200 -7.83 15.02 2.11
CA THR A 200 -9.11 15.24 2.76
C THR A 200 -9.90 16.33 2.03
N MET A 201 -11.20 16.14 1.86
CA MET A 201 -12.14 17.13 1.37
C MET A 201 -13.11 17.55 2.47
N THR A 202 -13.53 18.84 2.47
CA THR A 202 -14.56 19.33 3.39
C THR A 202 -15.44 20.41 2.73
N PHE A 203 -16.71 20.43 3.13
CA PHE A 203 -17.71 21.36 2.62
C PHE A 203 -18.87 21.55 3.60
N LEU A 204 -19.71 22.55 3.34
CA LEU A 204 -20.95 22.80 4.03
C LEU A 204 -22.13 22.47 3.11
N PHE A 205 -23.22 21.93 3.67
CA PHE A 205 -24.41 21.57 2.89
C PHE A 205 -25.72 21.77 3.64
N THR A 206 -26.79 21.93 2.86
CA THR A 206 -28.17 21.82 3.31
C THR A 206 -28.91 20.77 2.49
N GLY A 207 -30.23 20.70 2.58
CA GLY A 207 -31.02 19.78 1.75
C GLY A 207 -31.01 20.06 0.23
N GLY A 208 -30.38 21.14 -0.23
CA GLY A 208 -30.35 21.50 -1.65
C GLY A 208 -29.32 22.56 -2.04
N ASP A 209 -28.42 22.91 -1.12
CA ASP A 209 -27.40 23.91 -1.34
C ASP A 209 -26.06 23.39 -0.79
N ILE A 210 -24.95 23.81 -1.38
CA ILE A 210 -23.59 23.39 -1.02
C ILE A 210 -22.63 24.58 -1.10
N SER A 211 -21.65 24.61 -0.22
CA SER A 211 -20.51 25.53 -0.33
C SER A 211 -19.51 25.07 -1.40
N LYS A 212 -18.47 25.83 -1.64
CA LYS A 212 -17.25 25.34 -2.27
C LYS A 212 -16.67 24.20 -1.44
N VAL A 213 -15.90 23.32 -2.10
CA VAL A 213 -15.20 22.19 -1.45
C VAL A 213 -13.73 22.55 -1.31
N TRP A 214 -13.25 22.59 -0.08
CA TRP A 214 -11.80 22.61 0.19
C TRP A 214 -11.26 21.20 0.06
N TYR A 215 -10.13 21.05 -0.64
CA TYR A 215 -9.34 19.84 -0.63
C TYR A 215 -7.90 20.12 -0.25
N GLN A 216 -7.24 19.15 0.37
CA GLN A 216 -5.80 19.15 0.55
C GLN A 216 -5.26 17.71 0.50
N VAL A 217 -4.05 17.57 -0.05
CA VAL A 217 -3.26 16.35 -0.10
C VAL A 217 -1.92 16.67 0.54
N THR A 218 -1.62 16.06 1.67
CA THR A 218 -0.55 16.49 2.58
C THR A 218 0.30 15.33 3.11
N GLN A 219 0.07 14.13 2.59
CA GLN A 219 0.83 12.94 2.93
C GLN A 219 0.89 11.99 1.73
N GLU A 220 2.03 11.40 1.53
CA GLU A 220 2.25 10.36 0.54
C GLU A 220 2.95 9.14 1.15
N THR A 221 2.84 8.00 0.46
CA THR A 221 3.64 6.80 0.77
C THR A 221 4.34 6.32 -0.49
N THR A 222 5.41 7.04 -0.84
CA THR A 222 6.31 6.71 -1.96
C THR A 222 7.60 7.51 -1.82
N VAL A 223 8.73 6.92 -2.24
CA VAL A 223 10.03 7.60 -2.26
C VAL A 223 10.24 8.43 -3.54
N ASP A 224 9.41 8.23 -4.55
CA ASP A 224 9.66 8.77 -5.88
C ASP A 224 9.06 10.17 -6.07
N PHE A 225 7.92 10.44 -5.43
CA PHE A 225 7.20 11.70 -5.54
C PHE A 225 6.59 12.12 -4.21
N GLY A 226 6.70 13.39 -3.87
CA GLY A 226 6.07 13.98 -2.69
C GLY A 226 5.67 15.41 -2.97
N ALA A 227 4.42 15.76 -2.63
CA ALA A 227 3.90 17.09 -2.84
C ALA A 227 2.83 17.46 -1.82
N ASP A 228 2.72 18.76 -1.54
CA ASP A 228 1.52 19.36 -0.96
C ASP A 228 0.66 19.88 -2.10
N MET A 229 -0.62 19.51 -2.10
CA MET A 229 -1.63 20.02 -3.02
C MET A 229 -2.82 20.52 -2.21
N TRP A 230 -3.40 21.65 -2.62
CA TRP A 230 -4.62 22.17 -1.97
C TRP A 230 -5.37 23.10 -2.89
N GLY A 231 -6.65 23.26 -2.64
CA GLY A 231 -7.48 24.16 -3.41
C GLY A 231 -8.90 24.28 -2.87
N LEU A 232 -9.65 25.17 -3.50
CA LEU A 232 -11.06 25.41 -3.21
C LEU A 232 -11.84 25.37 -4.53
N LEU A 233 -12.66 24.32 -4.71
CA LEU A 233 -13.41 24.06 -5.93
C LEU A 233 -14.86 24.48 -5.79
N GLU A 234 -15.42 25.01 -6.88
CA GLU A 234 -16.88 25.14 -6.99
C GLU A 234 -17.51 23.74 -7.01
N ALA A 235 -18.70 23.61 -6.46
CA ALA A 235 -19.41 22.34 -6.38
C ALA A 235 -20.88 22.47 -6.73
N ASN A 236 -21.45 21.40 -7.27
CA ASN A 236 -22.87 21.18 -7.38
C ASN A 236 -23.30 20.02 -6.49
N TYR A 237 -24.38 20.21 -5.76
CA TYR A 237 -25.03 19.13 -5.06
C TYR A 237 -26.35 18.80 -5.76
N HIS A 238 -26.48 17.56 -6.18
CA HIS A 238 -27.69 17.01 -6.80
C HIS A 238 -28.37 16.06 -5.82
N PRO A 239 -29.25 16.60 -4.91
CA PRO A 239 -29.92 15.74 -3.96
C PRO A 239 -30.84 14.76 -4.67
N GLY A 240 -30.87 13.52 -4.25
CA GLY A 240 -31.67 12.47 -4.86
C GLY A 240 -31.54 11.15 -4.13
N LEU A 241 -32.42 10.22 -4.46
CA LEU A 241 -32.34 8.86 -3.95
C LEU A 241 -31.20 8.14 -4.70
N VAL A 242 -30.24 7.65 -3.94
CA VAL A 242 -29.16 6.80 -4.45
C VAL A 242 -29.69 5.37 -4.60
N SER A 243 -29.37 4.75 -5.74
CA SER A 243 -29.75 3.36 -5.97
C SER A 243 -29.14 2.46 -4.88
N ASP A 244 -29.92 1.51 -4.39
CA ASP A 244 -29.48 0.59 -3.33
C ASP A 244 -29.01 1.25 -2.01
N SER A 245 -29.35 2.51 -1.75
CA SER A 245 -28.95 3.27 -0.56
C SER A 245 -29.08 2.48 0.75
N ALA A 246 -30.19 1.77 0.94
CA ALA A 246 -30.40 0.95 2.13
C ALA A 246 -29.41 -0.22 2.25
N LYS A 247 -29.05 -0.86 1.13
CA LYS A 247 -28.06 -1.94 1.07
C LYS A 247 -26.67 -1.40 1.37
N ILE A 248 -26.29 -0.26 0.79
CA ILE A 248 -25.00 0.40 1.03
C ILE A 248 -24.84 0.77 2.51
N LYS A 249 -25.87 1.39 3.11
CA LYS A 249 -25.89 1.75 4.55
C LYS A 249 -25.77 0.51 5.46
N ALA A 250 -26.44 -0.59 5.10
CA ALA A 250 -26.37 -1.83 5.86
C ALA A 250 -24.98 -2.50 5.72
N ALA A 251 -24.43 -2.55 4.51
CA ALA A 251 -23.10 -3.08 4.26
C ALA A 251 -22.02 -2.29 5.01
N PHE A 252 -22.11 -0.96 5.01
CA PHE A 252 -21.19 -0.11 5.77
C PHE A 252 -21.33 -0.30 7.30
N THR A 253 -22.54 -0.46 7.80
CA THR A 253 -22.75 -0.78 9.22
C THR A 253 -22.10 -2.11 9.59
N GLN A 254 -22.19 -3.11 8.72
CA GLN A 254 -21.53 -4.39 8.91
C GLN A 254 -20.01 -4.27 8.84
N GLU A 255 -19.48 -3.51 7.88
CA GLU A 255 -18.04 -3.23 7.78
C GLU A 255 -17.48 -2.65 9.08
N LEU A 256 -18.17 -1.68 9.68
CA LEU A 256 -17.77 -1.11 10.97
C LEU A 256 -17.79 -2.15 12.10
N ALA A 257 -18.77 -3.06 12.10
CA ALA A 257 -18.88 -4.13 13.09
C ALA A 257 -17.81 -5.22 12.91
N ASP A 258 -17.34 -5.41 11.68
CA ASP A 258 -16.35 -6.42 11.29
C ASP A 258 -14.90 -5.92 11.40
N ARG A 259 -14.67 -4.67 11.80
CA ARG A 259 -13.31 -4.13 12.00
C ARG A 259 -12.55 -4.91 13.07
N PHE A 260 -11.26 -5.07 12.81
CA PHE A 260 -10.35 -5.67 13.78
C PHE A 260 -10.27 -4.79 15.05
N PRO A 261 -10.30 -5.39 16.25
CA PRO A 261 -10.20 -4.62 17.50
C PRO A 261 -8.93 -3.77 17.50
N THR A 262 -9.08 -2.44 17.42
CA THR A 262 -7.95 -1.51 17.31
C THR A 262 -7.95 -0.52 18.47
N LYS A 263 -6.76 -0.27 19.04
CA LYS A 263 -6.49 0.70 20.09
C LYS A 263 -5.36 1.64 19.64
N PRO A 264 -5.31 2.88 20.15
CA PRO A 264 -4.12 3.71 20.01
C PRO A 264 -2.86 3.02 20.54
N ILE A 265 -1.71 3.27 19.95
CA ILE A 265 -0.44 2.62 20.32
C ILE A 265 -0.06 2.89 21.79
N GLU A 266 -0.44 4.05 22.32
CA GLU A 266 -0.19 4.45 23.72
C GLU A 266 -0.89 3.51 24.71
N GLN A 267 -1.98 2.86 24.28
CA GLN A 267 -2.68 1.89 25.12
C GLN A 267 -1.86 0.60 25.32
N LEU A 268 -0.90 0.31 24.44
CA LEU A 268 -0.04 -0.87 24.55
C LEU A 268 0.78 -0.87 25.84
N GLU A 269 1.34 0.27 26.25
CA GLU A 269 2.10 0.38 27.50
C GLU A 269 1.20 0.23 28.74
N LEU A 270 -0.07 0.63 28.64
CA LEU A 270 -1.03 0.45 29.73
C LEU A 270 -1.47 -1.02 29.86
N ASP A 271 -1.64 -1.71 28.73
CA ASP A 271 -2.01 -3.13 28.70
C ASP A 271 -0.80 -4.03 29.03
N TYR A 272 0.45 -3.58 28.74
CA TYR A 272 1.71 -4.31 28.96
C TYR A 272 2.80 -3.36 29.51
N PRO A 273 2.85 -3.13 30.84
CA PRO A 273 3.67 -2.07 31.43
C PRO A 273 5.20 -2.24 31.31
N ASP A 274 5.68 -3.44 30.94
CA ASP A 274 7.12 -3.73 30.86
C ASP A 274 7.74 -3.45 29.47
N ILE A 275 6.94 -2.89 28.54
CA ILE A 275 7.41 -2.60 27.17
C ILE A 275 7.95 -1.17 27.05
N ASP A 276 8.76 -0.95 26.00
CA ASP A 276 9.23 0.35 25.54
C ASP A 276 8.46 0.76 24.29
N LEU A 277 7.50 1.69 24.40
CA LEU A 277 6.75 2.21 23.25
C LEU A 277 7.65 2.80 22.17
N GLY A 278 8.78 3.42 22.57
CA GLY A 278 9.76 3.97 21.64
C GLY A 278 10.49 2.93 20.80
N ALA A 279 10.25 1.63 21.02
CA ALA A 279 10.74 0.56 20.14
C ALA A 279 9.94 0.44 18.83
N PHE A 280 8.65 0.79 18.89
CA PHE A 280 7.76 0.76 17.73
C PHE A 280 7.97 2.03 16.89
N GLY A 281 8.37 1.87 15.63
CA GLY A 281 8.81 2.96 14.75
C GLY A 281 10.31 3.28 14.84
N ARG A 282 11.06 2.67 15.77
CA ARG A 282 12.51 2.90 15.90
C ARG A 282 13.26 2.46 14.63
N GLY A 283 14.13 3.35 14.13
CA GLY A 283 14.90 3.14 12.91
C GLY A 283 14.22 3.60 11.64
N VAL A 284 12.98 4.09 11.73
CA VAL A 284 12.26 4.72 10.64
C VAL A 284 12.11 6.21 10.94
N SER A 285 12.39 7.09 9.95
CA SER A 285 12.19 8.53 10.14
C SER A 285 10.72 8.84 10.42
N PRO A 286 10.37 9.55 11.51
CA PRO A 286 8.98 9.93 11.78
C PRO A 286 8.32 10.73 10.65
N LYS A 287 9.09 11.50 9.89
CA LYS A 287 8.58 12.29 8.75
C LYS A 287 8.15 11.42 7.57
N GLY A 288 8.77 10.24 7.45
CA GLY A 288 8.45 9.29 6.39
C GLY A 288 7.49 8.19 6.86
N MET A 289 7.10 8.16 8.12
CA MET A 289 6.18 7.15 8.66
C MET A 289 4.73 7.53 8.35
N THR A 290 4.06 6.72 7.55
CA THR A 290 2.63 6.87 7.29
C THR A 290 1.84 6.41 8.51
N TRP A 291 2.00 5.16 8.89
CA TRP A 291 1.46 4.54 10.11
C TRP A 291 2.24 3.27 10.45
N TYR A 292 2.08 2.81 11.67
CA TYR A 292 2.60 1.53 12.15
C TYR A 292 1.62 0.88 13.12
N GLY A 293 1.64 -0.44 13.18
CA GLY A 293 0.77 -1.21 14.06
C GLY A 293 1.46 -2.42 14.65
N PHE A 294 1.00 -2.81 15.84
CA PHE A 294 1.42 -4.02 16.50
C PHE A 294 0.19 -4.86 16.86
N VAL A 295 0.09 -6.03 16.23
CA VAL A 295 -1.02 -6.98 16.46
C VAL A 295 -0.57 -8.04 17.44
N ILE A 296 -1.26 -8.14 18.56
CA ILE A 296 -1.01 -9.15 19.58
C ILE A 296 -2.30 -9.48 20.34
N ASN A 297 -2.52 -10.76 20.65
CA ASN A 297 -3.68 -11.25 21.41
C ASN A 297 -5.03 -10.74 20.86
N GLY A 298 -5.18 -10.64 19.53
CA GLY A 298 -6.42 -10.21 18.87
C GLY A 298 -6.69 -8.71 18.95
N VAL A 299 -5.70 -7.89 19.28
CA VAL A 299 -5.79 -6.42 19.30
C VAL A 299 -4.69 -5.84 18.42
N ASN A 300 -5.06 -4.87 17.59
CA ASN A 300 -4.15 -4.04 16.82
C ASN A 300 -3.88 -2.73 17.56
N TYR A 301 -2.63 -2.45 17.90
CA TYR A 301 -2.22 -1.18 18.52
C TYR A 301 -1.62 -0.30 17.43
N LEU A 302 -2.33 0.78 17.06
CA LEU A 302 -2.05 1.63 15.91
C LEU A 302 -1.46 2.97 16.31
N GLY A 303 -0.38 3.37 15.64
CA GLY A 303 0.27 4.67 15.79
C GLY A 303 0.64 5.29 14.44
N GLY A 304 1.16 6.52 14.45
CA GLY A 304 1.49 7.28 13.24
C GLY A 304 0.31 8.11 12.76
N CYS A 305 -0.03 8.02 11.48
CA CYS A 305 -1.10 8.79 10.82
C CYS A 305 -0.88 10.30 10.89
N HIS A 306 0.38 10.74 10.75
CA HIS A 306 0.70 12.15 10.67
C HIS A 306 0.82 12.61 9.22
N THR A 307 0.30 13.80 8.97
CA THR A 307 0.59 14.57 7.77
C THR A 307 1.58 15.67 8.10
N ARG A 308 2.01 16.44 7.11
CA ARG A 308 2.83 17.64 7.34
C ARG A 308 2.08 18.77 8.04
N TYR A 309 0.75 18.68 8.16
CA TYR A 309 -0.13 19.70 8.75
C TYR A 309 -0.93 19.17 9.96
N GLY A 310 -0.47 18.14 10.60
CA GLY A 310 -1.08 17.60 11.82
C GLY A 310 -1.45 16.13 11.73
N VAL A 311 -2.25 15.67 12.69
CA VAL A 311 -2.75 14.29 12.71
C VAL A 311 -3.87 14.14 11.68
N TYR A 312 -3.74 13.17 10.79
CA TYR A 312 -4.74 12.87 9.77
C TYR A 312 -6.07 12.47 10.41
N PRO A 313 -7.19 13.09 10.07
CA PRO A 313 -8.45 12.89 10.79
C PRO A 313 -9.09 11.52 10.57
N TYR A 314 -8.60 10.77 9.59
CA TYR A 314 -9.14 9.48 9.16
C TYR A 314 -8.05 8.40 9.15
N CYS A 315 -7.33 8.26 10.26
CA CYS A 315 -6.23 7.29 10.40
C CYS A 315 -6.66 5.86 10.00
N GLU A 316 -7.88 5.47 10.33
CA GLU A 316 -8.45 4.18 9.99
C GLU A 316 -8.65 3.93 8.49
N TYR A 317 -8.63 5.00 7.68
CA TYR A 317 -8.75 4.97 6.23
C TYR A 317 -7.51 5.49 5.49
N MET A 318 -6.45 5.87 6.23
CA MET A 318 -5.21 6.30 5.62
C MET A 318 -4.57 5.14 4.87
N ARG A 319 -4.44 5.28 3.55
CA ARG A 319 -3.97 4.19 2.70
C ARG A 319 -2.47 4.24 2.46
N ALA A 320 -1.88 3.05 2.39
CA ALA A 320 -0.53 2.83 1.91
C ALA A 320 -0.51 1.84 0.74
N PRO A 321 0.45 1.95 -0.19
CA PRO A 321 0.57 1.01 -1.30
C PRO A 321 1.02 -0.35 -0.79
N SER A 322 0.58 -1.40 -1.46
CA SER A 322 1.12 -2.74 -1.19
C SER A 322 2.56 -2.87 -1.62
N TYR A 323 2.90 -2.27 -2.76
CA TYR A 323 4.09 -2.64 -3.49
C TYR A 323 4.27 -4.16 -3.46
N SER A 324 5.48 -4.64 -3.18
CA SER A 324 5.79 -6.08 -3.24
C SER A 324 5.18 -6.93 -2.13
N THR A 325 4.50 -6.35 -1.12
CA THR A 325 3.71 -7.16 -0.17
C THR A 325 2.55 -7.89 -0.86
N SER A 326 2.10 -7.41 -2.02
CA SER A 326 1.12 -8.10 -2.88
C SER A 326 1.60 -9.49 -3.32
N LYS A 327 2.91 -9.71 -3.52
CA LYS A 327 3.46 -11.01 -3.85
C LYS A 327 3.11 -12.08 -2.81
N SER A 328 3.20 -11.70 -1.54
CA SER A 328 2.85 -12.58 -0.41
C SER A 328 1.33 -12.62 -0.18
N ALA A 329 0.70 -11.44 -0.07
CA ALA A 329 -0.69 -11.33 0.33
C ALA A 329 -1.70 -11.68 -0.77
N PHE A 330 -1.31 -11.58 -2.05
CA PHE A 330 -2.15 -11.96 -3.19
C PHE A 330 -1.59 -13.20 -3.91
N VAL A 331 -0.40 -13.11 -4.54
CA VAL A 331 0.06 -14.18 -5.46
C VAL A 331 0.32 -15.49 -4.72
N SER A 332 0.97 -15.45 -3.56
CA SER A 332 1.18 -16.64 -2.73
C SER A 332 -0.13 -17.19 -2.16
N VAL A 333 -1.01 -16.31 -1.68
CA VAL A 333 -2.35 -16.68 -1.18
C VAL A 333 -3.19 -17.33 -2.29
N ALA A 334 -3.15 -16.79 -3.52
CA ALA A 334 -3.83 -17.37 -4.68
C ALA A 334 -3.35 -18.81 -4.95
N LEU A 335 -2.03 -19.02 -5.00
CA LEU A 335 -1.45 -20.36 -5.19
C LEU A 335 -1.85 -21.31 -4.07
N MET A 336 -1.77 -20.88 -2.81
CA MET A 336 -2.16 -21.68 -1.65
C MET A 336 -3.66 -22.01 -1.66
N ARG A 337 -4.52 -21.08 -2.09
CA ARG A 337 -5.97 -21.32 -2.18
C ARG A 337 -6.30 -22.27 -3.34
N LEU A 338 -5.68 -22.09 -4.51
CA LEU A 338 -5.83 -23.03 -5.64
C LEU A 338 -5.43 -24.46 -5.23
N ALA A 339 -4.27 -24.60 -4.58
CA ALA A 339 -3.80 -25.89 -4.10
C ALA A 339 -4.73 -26.52 -3.07
N GLN A 340 -5.33 -25.75 -2.18
CA GLN A 340 -6.25 -26.22 -1.15
C GLN A 340 -7.62 -26.59 -1.73
N LYS A 341 -8.17 -25.73 -2.61
CA LYS A 341 -9.53 -25.91 -3.15
C LYS A 341 -9.61 -27.09 -4.12
N TYR A 342 -8.59 -27.28 -4.96
CA TYR A 342 -8.62 -28.26 -6.04
C TYR A 342 -7.80 -29.52 -5.76
N ASP A 343 -7.19 -29.62 -4.57
CA ASP A 343 -6.37 -30.76 -4.12
C ASP A 343 -5.33 -31.18 -5.19
N GLN A 344 -4.67 -30.18 -5.77
CA GLN A 344 -3.69 -30.36 -6.84
C GLN A 344 -2.30 -29.92 -6.38
N ASP A 345 -1.29 -30.56 -6.94
CA ASP A 345 0.10 -30.14 -6.75
C ASP A 345 0.41 -28.90 -7.62
N VAL A 346 -0.36 -27.81 -7.40
CA VAL A 346 -0.30 -26.58 -8.19
C VAL A 346 1.11 -25.99 -8.20
N ALA A 347 1.84 -26.10 -7.10
CA ALA A 347 3.20 -25.61 -7.00
C ALA A 347 4.17 -26.22 -8.03
N ASN A 348 3.91 -27.45 -8.47
CA ASN A 348 4.74 -28.17 -9.44
C ASN A 348 4.23 -28.09 -10.89
N LEU A 349 3.16 -27.36 -11.17
CA LEU A 349 2.73 -27.08 -12.53
C LEU A 349 3.81 -26.26 -13.28
N LEU A 350 3.97 -26.51 -14.57
CA LEU A 350 4.98 -25.85 -15.39
C LEU A 350 4.42 -24.59 -16.03
N ILE A 351 5.16 -23.49 -15.97
CA ILE A 351 4.77 -22.21 -16.59
C ILE A 351 4.45 -22.36 -18.07
N LYS A 352 5.28 -23.08 -18.82
CA LYS A 352 5.12 -23.29 -20.27
C LYS A 352 3.79 -23.93 -20.68
N ASP A 353 3.15 -24.66 -19.77
CA ASP A 353 1.90 -25.37 -20.07
C ASP A 353 0.69 -24.42 -19.97
N TYR A 354 0.86 -23.26 -19.33
CA TYR A 354 -0.20 -22.26 -19.10
C TYR A 354 0.10 -20.89 -19.74
N VAL A 355 1.37 -20.55 -20.03
CA VAL A 355 1.76 -19.28 -20.64
C VAL A 355 2.50 -19.55 -21.93
N PRO A 356 1.82 -19.49 -23.10
CA PRO A 356 2.41 -19.82 -24.41
C PRO A 356 3.63 -18.99 -24.78
N GLU A 357 3.71 -17.74 -24.32
CA GLU A 357 4.82 -16.79 -24.55
C GLU A 357 6.15 -17.31 -24.01
N ALA A 358 6.13 -18.25 -23.07
CA ALA A 358 7.32 -18.93 -22.57
C ALA A 358 8.13 -19.64 -23.68
N ALA A 359 7.46 -20.08 -24.76
CA ALA A 359 8.11 -20.76 -25.88
C ALA A 359 8.94 -19.82 -26.76
N GLU A 360 8.64 -18.52 -26.78
CA GLU A 360 9.31 -17.49 -27.58
C GLU A 360 10.37 -16.72 -26.76
N SER A 361 10.46 -17.00 -25.46
CA SER A 361 11.39 -16.35 -24.53
C SER A 361 12.87 -16.69 -24.85
N PRO A 362 13.81 -15.75 -24.64
CA PRO A 362 15.25 -16.05 -24.67
C PRO A 362 15.71 -16.94 -23.50
N GLY A 363 14.86 -17.09 -22.46
CA GLY A 363 15.10 -17.96 -21.30
C GLY A 363 14.75 -19.43 -21.55
N ASP A 364 15.01 -20.26 -20.56
CA ASP A 364 14.59 -21.66 -20.55
C ASP A 364 13.47 -21.90 -19.54
N TRP A 365 12.24 -22.11 -20.04
CA TRP A 365 11.04 -22.28 -19.23
C TRP A 365 10.54 -23.73 -19.22
N ARG A 366 11.31 -24.69 -19.79
CA ARG A 366 10.85 -26.08 -19.97
C ARG A 366 10.59 -26.81 -18.67
N GLU A 367 11.31 -26.47 -17.60
CA GLU A 367 11.25 -27.10 -16.28
C GLU A 367 10.94 -26.11 -15.16
N VAL A 368 10.57 -24.86 -15.50
CA VAL A 368 10.25 -23.82 -14.51
C VAL A 368 8.83 -24.08 -13.98
N THR A 369 8.73 -24.37 -12.69
CA THR A 369 7.47 -24.58 -11.99
C THR A 369 6.90 -23.27 -11.44
N PHE A 370 5.61 -23.29 -11.06
CA PHE A 370 4.97 -22.20 -10.34
C PHE A 370 5.75 -21.83 -9.06
N ASN A 371 6.20 -22.86 -8.32
CA ASN A 371 7.02 -22.64 -7.11
C ASN A 371 8.35 -21.97 -7.42
N ASN A 372 9.04 -22.35 -8.50
CA ASN A 372 10.31 -21.71 -8.87
C ASN A 372 10.11 -20.21 -9.13
N VAL A 373 9.01 -19.84 -9.74
CA VAL A 373 8.65 -18.43 -9.99
C VAL A 373 8.32 -17.72 -8.68
N LEU A 374 7.49 -18.34 -7.84
CA LEU A 374 7.10 -17.79 -6.55
C LEU A 374 8.30 -17.60 -5.61
N ASP A 375 9.31 -18.49 -5.72
CA ASP A 375 10.58 -18.41 -4.97
C ASP A 375 11.61 -17.47 -5.61
N MET A 376 11.28 -16.75 -6.70
CA MET A 376 12.23 -15.91 -7.42
C MET A 376 13.47 -16.68 -7.88
N ALA A 377 13.29 -17.91 -8.34
CA ALA A 377 14.36 -18.84 -8.70
C ALA A 377 14.13 -19.53 -10.05
N THR A 378 13.71 -18.77 -11.06
CA THR A 378 13.41 -19.29 -12.40
C THR A 378 14.64 -19.80 -13.14
N GLY A 379 15.82 -19.32 -12.78
CA GLY A 379 17.07 -19.57 -13.50
C GLY A 379 17.25 -18.70 -14.75
N ASN A 380 16.28 -17.87 -15.10
CA ASN A 380 16.31 -16.94 -16.22
C ASN A 380 16.57 -15.51 -15.71
N TYR A 381 17.79 -15.00 -15.88
CA TYR A 381 18.19 -13.68 -15.36
C TYR A 381 19.43 -13.15 -16.07
N GLN A 382 19.63 -11.83 -16.02
CA GLN A 382 20.84 -11.16 -16.53
C GLN A 382 21.94 -11.11 -15.46
N SER A 383 21.59 -10.81 -14.21
CA SER A 383 22.52 -10.65 -13.10
C SER A 383 21.99 -11.29 -11.82
N ALA A 384 22.85 -12.06 -11.14
CA ALA A 384 22.57 -12.59 -9.79
C ALA A 384 22.86 -11.57 -8.67
N GLY A 385 23.18 -10.32 -9.01
CA GLY A 385 23.39 -9.26 -8.02
C GLY A 385 22.07 -8.87 -7.34
N ASN A 386 22.16 -8.47 -6.05
CA ASN A 386 20.98 -8.08 -5.30
C ASN A 386 20.25 -6.92 -5.99
N MET A 387 18.98 -7.11 -6.32
CA MET A 387 18.08 -6.15 -6.97
C MET A 387 18.53 -5.62 -8.34
N VAL A 388 19.64 -6.13 -8.93
CA VAL A 388 20.19 -5.58 -10.18
C VAL A 388 19.21 -5.70 -11.34
N ASP A 389 18.57 -6.87 -11.53
CA ASP A 389 17.61 -7.07 -12.60
C ASP A 389 16.27 -6.39 -12.31
N GLU A 390 15.89 -6.24 -11.04
CA GLU A 390 14.67 -5.55 -10.63
C GLU A 390 14.76 -4.03 -10.90
N GLU A 391 15.89 -3.43 -10.52
CA GLU A 391 16.12 -1.98 -10.58
C GLU A 391 16.80 -1.54 -11.89
N HIS A 392 16.87 -2.42 -12.91
CA HIS A 392 17.50 -2.06 -14.16
C HIS A 392 16.74 -0.91 -14.83
N TRP A 393 17.43 0.21 -15.06
CA TRP A 393 16.85 1.50 -15.46
C TRP A 393 16.10 1.47 -16.81
N ASP A 394 16.43 0.52 -17.69
CA ASP A 394 15.80 0.35 -19.01
C ASP A 394 14.88 -0.88 -19.07
N ASN A 395 14.48 -1.43 -17.91
CA ASN A 395 13.55 -2.55 -17.85
C ASN A 395 12.16 -2.12 -18.35
N PRO A 396 11.75 -2.52 -19.55
CA PRO A 396 10.49 -2.08 -20.15
C PRO A 396 9.25 -2.57 -19.40
N PHE A 397 9.39 -3.56 -18.50
CA PHE A 397 8.29 -4.07 -17.69
C PHE A 397 7.58 -2.98 -16.87
N TRP A 398 8.35 -2.01 -16.36
CA TRP A 398 7.79 -0.95 -15.49
C TRP A 398 6.97 0.08 -16.25
N ILE A 399 7.28 0.30 -17.55
CA ILE A 399 6.61 1.31 -18.38
C ILE A 399 5.52 0.71 -19.28
N ALA A 400 5.48 -0.61 -19.45
CA ALA A 400 4.48 -1.29 -20.24
C ALA A 400 3.11 -1.21 -19.56
N GLU A 401 2.11 -0.70 -20.30
CA GLU A 401 0.74 -0.57 -19.83
C GLU A 401 -0.16 -1.71 -20.35
N TYR A 402 0.14 -2.21 -21.58
CA TYR A 402 -0.62 -3.27 -22.23
C TYR A 402 -0.04 -4.66 -21.94
N TYR A 403 -0.91 -5.66 -21.93
CA TYR A 403 -0.54 -7.05 -21.65
C TYR A 403 0.60 -7.55 -22.56
N ASP A 404 0.45 -7.42 -23.88
CA ASP A 404 1.44 -7.94 -24.83
C ASP A 404 2.84 -7.36 -24.61
N GLU A 405 2.93 -6.07 -24.31
CA GLU A 405 4.20 -5.40 -24.03
C GLU A 405 4.77 -5.85 -22.70
N LYS A 406 3.92 -5.94 -21.68
CA LYS A 406 4.29 -6.28 -20.31
C LYS A 406 4.75 -7.73 -20.19
N ILE A 407 4.03 -8.67 -20.81
CA ILE A 407 4.40 -10.09 -20.78
C ILE A 407 5.68 -10.36 -21.59
N ALA A 408 5.84 -9.70 -22.76
CA ALA A 408 7.07 -9.79 -23.53
C ALA A 408 8.29 -9.27 -22.75
N ALA A 409 8.12 -8.15 -22.03
CA ALA A 409 9.15 -7.61 -21.16
C ALA A 409 9.46 -8.56 -19.98
N ALA A 410 8.44 -9.17 -19.39
CA ALA A 410 8.59 -10.11 -18.28
C ALA A 410 9.38 -11.36 -18.66
N PHE A 411 9.22 -11.84 -19.90
CA PHE A 411 9.97 -12.99 -20.41
C PHE A 411 11.36 -12.68 -20.99
N ASN A 412 11.76 -11.43 -21.10
CA ASN A 412 12.98 -11.01 -21.79
C ASN A 412 14.27 -11.18 -20.94
N TRP A 413 14.44 -12.36 -20.33
CA TRP A 413 15.59 -12.69 -19.52
C TRP A 413 16.28 -13.96 -20.04
N PRO A 414 17.65 -13.96 -20.20
CA PRO A 414 18.36 -15.12 -20.70
C PRO A 414 18.45 -16.22 -19.63
N HIS A 415 18.55 -17.47 -20.09
CA HIS A 415 18.82 -18.58 -19.20
C HIS A 415 20.24 -18.51 -18.63
N SER A 416 20.38 -18.60 -17.30
CA SER A 416 21.66 -18.44 -16.59
C SER A 416 21.94 -19.51 -15.55
N ALA A 417 20.92 -20.22 -15.03
CA ALA A 417 21.07 -21.29 -14.05
C ALA A 417 19.90 -22.28 -14.10
N PRO A 418 20.04 -23.50 -13.56
CA PRO A 418 18.89 -24.38 -13.40
C PRO A 418 17.81 -23.77 -12.49
N PRO A 419 16.49 -24.02 -12.76
CA PRO A 419 15.41 -23.55 -11.89
C PRO A 419 15.59 -24.03 -10.44
N GLY A 420 15.19 -23.21 -9.48
CA GLY A 420 15.24 -23.50 -8.04
C GLY A 420 16.64 -23.36 -7.41
N THR A 421 17.68 -22.97 -8.17
CA THR A 421 19.06 -22.97 -7.65
C THR A 421 19.61 -21.60 -7.28
N GLN A 422 19.16 -20.54 -7.96
CA GLN A 422 19.64 -19.18 -7.76
C GLN A 422 18.47 -18.23 -7.56
N TRP A 423 18.45 -17.58 -6.42
CA TRP A 423 17.51 -16.50 -6.15
C TRP A 423 17.87 -15.22 -6.90
N VAL A 424 16.94 -14.66 -7.67
CA VAL A 424 17.05 -13.36 -8.33
C VAL A 424 15.69 -12.68 -8.27
N TYR A 425 15.60 -11.62 -7.47
CA TYR A 425 14.35 -10.93 -7.25
C TYR A 425 13.90 -10.14 -8.48
N ARG A 426 12.67 -10.42 -8.96
CA ARG A 426 12.06 -9.71 -10.09
C ARG A 426 10.55 -9.71 -9.97
N THR A 427 9.96 -8.53 -10.02
CA THR A 427 8.50 -8.39 -10.01
C THR A 427 7.87 -8.93 -11.31
N SER A 428 8.58 -8.90 -12.42
CA SER A 428 8.15 -9.49 -13.69
C SER A 428 7.84 -10.99 -13.58
N ASP A 429 8.56 -11.74 -12.74
CA ASP A 429 8.29 -13.16 -12.51
C ASP A 429 6.90 -13.37 -11.89
N THR A 430 6.51 -12.52 -10.92
CA THR A 430 5.16 -12.63 -10.33
C THR A 430 4.04 -12.31 -11.31
N PHE A 431 4.26 -11.44 -12.29
CA PHE A 431 3.29 -11.19 -13.36
C PHE A 431 3.09 -12.45 -14.23
N ILE A 432 4.20 -13.13 -14.60
CA ILE A 432 4.14 -14.41 -15.31
C ILE A 432 3.36 -15.46 -14.52
N LEU A 433 3.62 -15.58 -13.20
CA LEU A 433 2.92 -16.54 -12.35
C LEU A 433 1.43 -16.19 -12.21
N THR A 434 1.10 -14.91 -12.09
CA THR A 434 -0.30 -14.46 -12.02
C THR A 434 -1.04 -14.88 -13.28
N ARG A 435 -0.45 -14.64 -14.46
CA ARG A 435 -1.02 -15.11 -15.75
C ARG A 435 -1.12 -16.62 -15.82
N ALA A 436 -0.12 -17.36 -15.34
CA ALA A 436 -0.16 -18.82 -15.33
C ALA A 436 -1.29 -19.36 -14.43
N MET A 437 -1.49 -18.76 -13.26
CA MET A 437 -2.60 -19.12 -12.35
C MET A 437 -3.96 -18.71 -12.93
N GLN A 438 -4.04 -17.56 -13.62
CA GLN A 438 -5.23 -17.13 -14.36
C GLN A 438 -5.65 -18.20 -15.37
N ASN A 439 -4.74 -18.59 -16.26
CA ASN A 439 -5.02 -19.59 -17.28
C ASN A 439 -5.32 -20.98 -16.68
N TYR A 440 -4.68 -21.34 -15.58
CA TYR A 440 -4.99 -22.58 -14.85
C TYR A 440 -6.42 -22.53 -14.28
N LEU A 441 -6.81 -21.43 -13.62
CA LEU A 441 -8.15 -21.24 -13.06
C LEU A 441 -9.23 -21.32 -14.14
N GLU A 442 -9.02 -20.70 -15.31
CA GLU A 442 -9.93 -20.78 -16.45
C GLU A 442 -10.20 -22.22 -16.90
N THR A 443 -9.20 -23.12 -16.78
CA THR A 443 -9.41 -24.56 -17.08
C THR A 443 -10.26 -25.28 -16.07
N LEU A 444 -10.36 -24.76 -14.85
CA LEU A 444 -11.07 -25.40 -13.73
C LEU A 444 -12.50 -24.89 -13.55
N GLU A 445 -12.72 -23.60 -13.81
CA GLU A 445 -14.01 -22.94 -13.57
C GLU A 445 -14.68 -22.51 -14.89
N SER A 446 -14.32 -21.36 -15.41
CA SER A 446 -14.88 -20.83 -16.66
C SER A 446 -13.85 -19.95 -17.38
N PRO A 447 -14.02 -19.72 -18.70
CA PRO A 447 -13.17 -18.79 -19.44
C PRO A 447 -13.24 -17.33 -18.97
N ASP A 448 -14.25 -17.00 -18.18
CA ASP A 448 -14.43 -15.65 -17.62
C ASP A 448 -13.97 -15.58 -16.15
N ALA A 449 -13.35 -16.66 -15.59
CA ALA A 449 -12.81 -16.65 -14.24
C ALA A 449 -11.63 -15.67 -14.14
N ASP A 450 -11.54 -14.96 -13.02
CA ASP A 450 -10.47 -14.00 -12.75
C ASP A 450 -9.74 -14.40 -11.47
N ILE A 451 -8.42 -14.50 -11.53
CA ILE A 451 -7.61 -14.97 -10.40
C ILE A 451 -7.61 -14.00 -9.22
N PHE A 452 -7.75 -12.70 -9.47
CA PHE A 452 -7.83 -11.73 -8.38
C PHE A 452 -9.21 -11.77 -7.72
N GLU A 453 -10.28 -11.79 -8.53
CA GLU A 453 -11.65 -11.94 -8.01
C GLU A 453 -11.83 -13.28 -7.26
N PHE A 454 -11.17 -14.34 -7.72
CA PHE A 454 -11.13 -15.60 -6.99
C PHE A 454 -10.58 -15.45 -5.58
N VAL A 455 -9.49 -14.67 -5.38
CA VAL A 455 -8.95 -14.40 -4.05
C VAL A 455 -9.86 -13.45 -3.25
N VAL A 456 -10.46 -12.46 -3.90
CA VAL A 456 -11.45 -11.58 -3.26
C VAL A 456 -12.61 -12.39 -2.70
N ASP A 457 -13.20 -13.27 -3.50
CA ASP A 457 -14.38 -14.04 -3.11
C ASP A 457 -14.06 -15.12 -2.07
N GLU A 458 -12.94 -15.82 -2.26
CA GLU A 458 -12.60 -17.02 -1.48
C GLU A 458 -11.77 -16.73 -0.22
N VAL A 459 -11.14 -15.55 -0.15
CA VAL A 459 -10.25 -15.20 0.96
C VAL A 459 -10.59 -13.85 1.57
N TYR A 460 -10.57 -12.74 0.79
CA TYR A 460 -10.67 -11.41 1.36
C TYR A 460 -12.08 -11.07 1.89
N THR A 461 -13.12 -11.49 1.17
CA THR A 461 -14.51 -11.33 1.59
C THR A 461 -14.82 -12.14 2.85
N PRO A 462 -14.47 -13.44 2.95
CA PRO A 462 -14.60 -14.20 4.19
C PRO A 462 -13.77 -13.65 5.37
N LEU A 463 -12.60 -13.04 5.10
CA LEU A 463 -11.82 -12.33 6.12
C LEU A 463 -12.42 -10.97 6.51
N LYS A 464 -13.49 -10.55 5.83
CA LYS A 464 -14.19 -9.27 6.09
C LYS A 464 -13.25 -8.06 5.91
N MET A 465 -12.39 -8.15 4.91
CA MET A 465 -11.48 -7.05 4.57
C MET A 465 -12.26 -5.87 3.98
N GLY A 466 -11.66 -4.68 4.01
CA GLY A 466 -12.30 -3.47 3.50
C GLY A 466 -12.43 -3.47 1.97
N PRO A 467 -13.46 -2.78 1.41
CA PRO A 467 -13.70 -2.76 -0.05
C PRO A 467 -12.52 -2.26 -0.89
N GLY A 468 -11.62 -1.49 -0.28
CA GLY A 468 -10.45 -0.94 -0.96
C GLY A 468 -9.43 -1.97 -1.42
N VAL A 469 -9.38 -3.15 -0.79
CA VAL A 469 -8.50 -4.25 -1.21
C VAL A 469 -9.15 -5.18 -2.23
N PHE A 470 -10.38 -4.92 -2.65
CA PHE A 470 -11.08 -5.69 -3.70
C PHE A 470 -10.74 -5.19 -5.10
N THR A 471 -9.74 -4.32 -5.21
CA THR A 471 -9.24 -3.77 -6.47
C THR A 471 -7.72 -3.85 -6.52
N ILE A 472 -7.18 -4.00 -7.73
CA ILE A 472 -5.75 -4.08 -8.00
C ILE A 472 -5.44 -3.38 -9.32
N LEU A 473 -4.21 -2.90 -9.51
CA LEU A 473 -3.76 -2.43 -10.82
C LEU A 473 -3.77 -3.57 -11.84
N ARG A 474 -4.27 -3.24 -13.03
CA ARG A 474 -4.37 -4.16 -14.18
C ARG A 474 -3.73 -3.56 -15.41
N THR A 475 -3.51 -4.36 -16.43
CA THR A 475 -3.13 -3.89 -17.75
C THR A 475 -4.28 -3.12 -18.40
N LYS A 476 -3.96 -2.30 -19.40
CA LYS A 476 -4.83 -1.24 -19.94
C LYS A 476 -5.94 -1.74 -20.86
N GLU A 477 -5.95 -3.02 -21.20
CA GLU A 477 -7.03 -3.60 -22.00
C GLU A 477 -8.39 -3.35 -21.34
N ASN A 478 -9.40 -3.07 -22.15
CA ASN A 478 -10.76 -2.82 -21.69
C ASN A 478 -10.85 -1.73 -20.61
N ASP A 479 -10.13 -0.63 -20.79
CA ASP A 479 -10.08 0.47 -19.83
C ASP A 479 -9.56 0.06 -18.45
N TRP A 480 -8.34 -0.48 -18.41
CA TRP A 480 -7.64 -0.95 -17.22
C TRP A 480 -8.32 -2.14 -16.50
N GLN A 481 -9.01 -2.99 -17.28
CA GLN A 481 -9.64 -4.22 -16.81
C GLN A 481 -8.94 -5.49 -17.33
N GLY A 482 -7.70 -5.37 -17.81
CA GLY A 482 -6.90 -6.50 -18.28
C GLY A 482 -6.32 -7.35 -17.13
N GLU A 483 -5.13 -7.92 -17.34
CA GLU A 483 -4.47 -8.81 -16.37
C GLU A 483 -4.06 -8.08 -15.09
N PRO A 484 -4.30 -8.65 -13.90
CA PRO A 484 -3.81 -8.08 -12.65
C PRO A 484 -2.28 -8.14 -12.59
N TYR A 485 -1.66 -7.09 -12.04
CA TYR A 485 -0.20 -7.01 -11.97
C TYR A 485 0.44 -8.03 -11.02
N GLY A 486 -0.30 -8.52 -10.05
CA GLY A 486 0.14 -9.55 -9.11
C GLY A 486 1.19 -9.07 -8.12
N GLY A 487 2.36 -8.72 -8.60
CA GLY A 487 3.51 -8.36 -7.77
C GLY A 487 3.42 -7.00 -7.05
N TYR A 488 2.43 -6.19 -7.36
CA TYR A 488 2.11 -4.87 -6.76
C TYR A 488 0.73 -4.42 -7.22
N GLY A 489 0.24 -3.28 -6.73
CA GLY A 489 -0.97 -2.66 -7.26
C GLY A 489 -2.19 -2.72 -6.36
N MET A 490 -2.05 -3.12 -5.09
CA MET A 490 -3.07 -3.05 -4.06
C MET A 490 -2.78 -1.90 -3.08
N TRP A 491 -3.75 -1.56 -2.24
CA TRP A 491 -3.62 -0.50 -1.23
C TRP A 491 -4.22 -0.94 0.10
N TRP A 492 -3.40 -0.88 1.16
CA TRP A 492 -3.74 -1.30 2.51
C TRP A 492 -4.25 -0.15 3.37
N ILE A 493 -5.21 -0.43 4.22
CA ILE A 493 -5.44 0.29 5.47
C ILE A 493 -4.93 -0.57 6.64
N PRO A 494 -4.70 0.00 7.83
CA PRO A 494 -4.22 -0.77 8.99
C PRO A 494 -5.10 -1.97 9.36
N ASP A 495 -6.41 -1.87 9.19
CA ASP A 495 -7.37 -2.95 9.44
C ASP A 495 -7.12 -4.17 8.54
N ASP A 496 -6.87 -3.94 7.25
CA ASP A 496 -6.60 -5.00 6.28
C ASP A 496 -5.33 -5.78 6.64
N LEU A 497 -4.26 -5.06 7.05
CA LEU A 497 -3.01 -5.71 7.46
C LEU A 497 -3.16 -6.49 8.78
N ALA A 498 -3.93 -5.98 9.73
CA ALA A 498 -4.22 -6.70 10.96
C ALA A 498 -4.96 -8.02 10.67
N LYS A 499 -5.96 -8.00 9.77
CA LYS A 499 -6.74 -9.18 9.38
C LYS A 499 -5.89 -10.20 8.62
N ILE A 500 -5.22 -9.78 7.53
CA ILE A 500 -4.44 -10.71 6.72
C ILE A 500 -3.25 -11.30 7.49
N SER A 501 -2.56 -10.50 8.32
CA SER A 501 -1.46 -11.00 9.13
C SER A 501 -1.92 -11.97 10.21
N THR A 502 -3.07 -11.73 10.85
CA THR A 502 -3.67 -12.67 11.82
C THR A 502 -4.06 -13.97 11.13
N PHE A 503 -4.72 -13.90 9.97
CA PHE A 503 -5.10 -15.06 9.17
C PHE A 503 -3.90 -15.95 8.81
N LEU A 504 -2.79 -15.34 8.39
CA LEU A 504 -1.58 -16.08 8.02
C LEU A 504 -0.85 -16.60 9.27
N ASN A 505 -0.60 -15.73 10.24
CA ASN A 505 0.34 -16.00 11.32
C ASN A 505 -0.29 -16.74 12.52
N VAL A 506 -1.53 -16.43 12.86
CA VAL A 506 -2.24 -16.99 14.02
C VAL A 506 -3.20 -18.10 13.61
N GLU A 507 -4.10 -17.78 12.67
CA GLU A 507 -5.15 -18.71 12.23
C GLU A 507 -4.65 -19.79 11.25
N SER A 508 -3.39 -19.67 10.79
CA SER A 508 -2.75 -20.67 9.91
C SER A 508 -3.56 -20.97 8.64
N GLY A 509 -4.18 -19.92 8.07
CA GLY A 509 -4.97 -20.03 6.85
C GLY A 509 -6.37 -20.62 7.06
N VAL A 510 -6.92 -20.58 8.28
CA VAL A 510 -8.26 -21.08 8.63
C VAL A 510 -9.23 -19.90 8.80
N ILE A 511 -10.44 -20.00 8.25
CA ILE A 511 -11.55 -19.08 8.47
C ILE A 511 -12.76 -19.91 8.92
N GLU A 512 -13.40 -19.53 10.04
CA GLU A 512 -14.61 -20.18 10.57
C GLU A 512 -14.52 -21.73 10.65
N SER A 513 -13.34 -22.25 10.98
CA SER A 513 -13.01 -23.68 11.05
C SER A 513 -12.81 -24.38 9.69
N GLU A 514 -12.85 -23.66 8.57
CA GLU A 514 -12.50 -24.17 7.26
C GLU A 514 -11.04 -23.83 6.92
N GLN A 515 -10.28 -24.83 6.45
CA GLN A 515 -8.93 -24.63 5.96
C GLN A 515 -8.98 -24.01 4.56
N ILE A 516 -8.65 -22.72 4.46
CA ILE A 516 -8.71 -21.93 3.22
C ILE A 516 -7.42 -22.05 2.43
N LEU A 517 -6.27 -21.97 3.10
CA LEU A 517 -4.96 -22.06 2.46
C LEU A 517 -4.33 -23.45 2.67
N GLN A 518 -3.55 -23.91 1.71
CA GLN A 518 -2.83 -25.18 1.79
C GLN A 518 -1.79 -25.13 2.92
N PRO A 519 -1.95 -25.96 3.99
CA PRO A 519 -1.18 -25.79 5.24
C PRO A 519 0.33 -26.00 5.09
N ARG A 520 0.75 -26.92 4.20
CA ARG A 520 2.17 -27.21 4.01
C ARG A 520 2.89 -26.05 3.35
N ILE A 521 2.29 -25.45 2.30
CA ILE A 521 2.87 -24.30 1.60
C ILE A 521 2.93 -23.10 2.54
N LEU A 522 1.85 -22.83 3.30
CA LEU A 522 1.85 -21.76 4.29
C LEU A 522 2.90 -21.97 5.40
N SER A 523 3.04 -23.22 5.90
CA SER A 523 4.04 -23.55 6.91
C SER A 523 5.48 -23.30 6.41
N ALA A 524 5.76 -23.67 5.16
CA ALA A 524 7.04 -23.39 4.51
C ALA A 524 7.27 -21.89 4.34
N ALA A 525 6.30 -21.14 3.82
CA ALA A 525 6.35 -19.70 3.65
C ALA A 525 6.67 -18.97 4.97
N LEU A 526 6.02 -19.39 6.06
CA LEU A 526 6.23 -18.83 7.40
C LEU A 526 7.44 -19.42 8.14
N GLN A 527 8.30 -20.19 7.45
CA GLN A 527 9.50 -20.79 8.02
C GLN A 527 9.21 -21.73 9.22
N ARG A 528 8.05 -22.36 9.24
CA ARG A 528 7.65 -23.33 10.26
C ARG A 528 7.98 -24.77 9.88
N ASP A 529 8.24 -25.03 8.58
CA ASP A 529 8.72 -26.32 8.08
C ASP A 529 10.26 -26.32 8.03
N PRO A 530 10.95 -27.12 8.86
CA PRO A 530 12.41 -27.17 8.87
C PRO A 530 13.01 -27.84 7.61
N ASP A 531 12.21 -28.63 6.91
CA ASP A 531 12.65 -29.38 5.73
C ASP A 531 12.46 -28.57 4.43
N ASP A 532 11.67 -27.48 4.49
CA ASP A 532 11.44 -26.56 3.38
C ASP A 532 11.62 -25.10 3.82
N ARG A 533 12.83 -24.60 3.71
CA ARG A 533 13.20 -23.20 4.02
C ARG A 533 13.28 -22.32 2.78
N GLY A 534 12.98 -22.85 1.60
CA GLY A 534 13.12 -22.12 0.34
C GLY A 534 14.57 -21.85 -0.07
N VAL A 535 14.76 -20.85 -0.90
CA VAL A 535 16.06 -20.50 -1.50
C VAL A 535 16.86 -19.53 -0.63
N ASN A 536 18.19 -19.59 -0.74
CA ASN A 536 19.04 -18.61 -0.08
C ASN A 536 19.00 -17.29 -0.87
N ARG A 537 18.67 -16.20 -0.18
CA ARG A 537 18.84 -14.86 -0.74
C ARG A 537 20.22 -14.30 -0.47
N VAL A 538 20.56 -13.16 -1.06
CA VAL A 538 21.80 -12.45 -0.74
C VAL A 538 21.83 -12.11 0.76
N GLY A 539 22.94 -12.42 1.42
CA GLY A 539 23.08 -12.31 2.87
C GLY A 539 22.82 -13.64 3.58
N GLN A 540 22.21 -13.61 4.77
CA GLN A 540 21.95 -14.81 5.58
C GLN A 540 20.47 -15.23 5.65
N GLY A 541 19.61 -14.56 4.89
CA GLY A 541 18.18 -14.80 4.90
C GLY A 541 17.72 -15.86 3.90
N LYS A 542 16.44 -16.15 3.94
CA LYS A 542 15.73 -17.06 3.05
C LYS A 542 14.64 -16.31 2.27
N TYR A 543 14.21 -16.93 1.17
CA TYR A 543 13.01 -16.53 0.45
C TYR A 543 12.23 -17.79 0.12
N ASN A 544 10.96 -17.84 0.50
CA ASN A 544 10.12 -19.01 0.33
C ASN A 544 8.67 -18.61 0.06
N ASN A 545 8.11 -19.07 -1.06
CA ASN A 545 6.72 -18.82 -1.42
C ASN A 545 6.34 -17.32 -1.34
N ALA A 546 7.18 -16.45 -1.91
CA ALA A 546 7.04 -14.99 -1.91
C ALA A 546 7.16 -14.30 -0.53
N PHE A 547 7.64 -14.99 0.50
CA PHE A 547 7.97 -14.40 1.78
C PHE A 547 9.49 -14.30 1.96
N TRP A 548 9.94 -13.14 2.44
CA TRP A 548 11.28 -12.98 2.97
C TRP A 548 11.38 -13.64 4.33
N ALA A 549 12.57 -14.01 4.76
CA ALA A 549 12.78 -14.50 6.11
C ALA A 549 14.18 -14.23 6.62
N ASP A 550 14.27 -13.72 7.84
CA ASP A 550 15.51 -13.49 8.56
C ASP A 550 15.62 -14.40 9.78
N ARG A 551 16.88 -14.81 10.07
CA ARG A 551 17.20 -15.70 11.17
C ARG A 551 17.72 -14.95 12.37
N TYR A 552 17.14 -15.20 13.51
CA TYR A 552 17.47 -14.59 14.80
C TYR A 552 18.05 -15.61 15.77
N LYS A 553 19.03 -15.17 16.54
CA LYS A 553 19.67 -15.91 17.62
C LYS A 553 20.25 -14.97 18.67
N ALA A 554 20.95 -13.93 18.24
CA ALA A 554 21.63 -13.00 19.16
C ALA A 554 20.58 -12.23 19.99
N GLY A 555 20.72 -12.27 21.31
CA GLY A 555 19.78 -11.64 22.23
C GLY A 555 18.59 -12.50 22.64
N PHE A 556 18.46 -13.71 22.08
CA PHE A 556 17.37 -14.66 22.39
C PHE A 556 17.91 -15.99 22.91
N ASN A 557 17.07 -16.74 23.64
CA ASN A 557 17.43 -18.03 24.23
C ASN A 557 17.42 -19.20 23.23
N CYS A 558 16.84 -19.02 22.07
CA CYS A 558 16.77 -20.01 20.99
C CYS A 558 17.10 -19.38 19.64
N GLU A 559 17.11 -20.19 18.60
CA GLU A 559 17.21 -19.75 17.21
C GLU A 559 15.84 -19.90 16.56
N PHE A 560 15.37 -18.85 15.86
CA PHE A 560 14.11 -18.85 15.13
C PHE A 560 14.19 -18.00 13.86
N TRP A 561 13.15 -18.07 13.07
CA TRP A 561 12.99 -17.28 11.85
C TRP A 561 11.80 -16.34 12.00
N VAL A 562 11.92 -15.17 11.39
CA VAL A 562 10.82 -14.23 11.19
C VAL A 562 10.53 -14.21 9.70
N ALA A 563 9.29 -14.48 9.32
CA ALA A 563 8.82 -14.33 7.94
C ALA A 563 8.29 -12.91 7.72
N GLU A 564 8.53 -12.36 6.54
CA GLU A 564 8.23 -10.95 6.27
C GLU A 564 7.61 -10.77 4.88
N MET A 565 6.65 -9.86 4.81
CA MET A 565 6.18 -9.27 3.56
C MET A 565 6.81 -7.89 3.45
N LEU A 566 7.63 -7.67 2.42
CA LEU A 566 8.35 -6.41 2.22
C LEU A 566 7.94 -5.75 0.91
N GLY A 567 7.70 -4.45 0.95
CA GLY A 567 7.35 -3.63 -0.21
C GLY A 567 8.27 -2.43 -0.37
N TYR A 568 8.45 -2.00 -1.61
CA TYR A 568 9.19 -0.79 -1.97
C TYR A 568 8.77 0.39 -1.08
N SER A 569 9.57 1.42 -0.98
CA SER A 569 9.39 2.59 -0.11
C SER A 569 9.58 2.32 1.38
N GLY A 570 9.48 1.08 1.87
CA GLY A 570 9.53 0.72 3.28
C GLY A 570 8.16 0.30 3.80
N ILE A 571 7.47 -0.59 3.08
CA ILE A 571 6.29 -1.28 3.56
C ILE A 571 6.75 -2.59 4.18
N VAL A 572 6.43 -2.81 5.43
CA VAL A 572 6.89 -3.96 6.22
C VAL A 572 5.72 -4.61 6.95
N VAL A 573 5.67 -5.93 6.88
CA VAL A 573 4.82 -6.77 7.75
C VAL A 573 5.68 -7.92 8.23
N ALA A 574 6.13 -7.88 9.48
CA ALA A 574 6.97 -8.88 10.12
C ALA A 574 6.10 -9.81 10.98
N LEU A 575 6.05 -11.08 10.60
CA LEU A 575 5.22 -12.13 11.20
C LEU A 575 6.06 -12.88 12.24
N PHE A 576 5.89 -12.54 13.51
CA PHE A 576 6.70 -13.11 14.59
C PHE A 576 6.23 -14.52 14.98
N PRO A 577 7.15 -15.44 15.33
CA PRO A 577 6.80 -16.85 15.60
C PRO A 577 5.89 -17.06 16.84
N ASN A 578 5.79 -16.07 17.73
CA ASN A 578 4.85 -16.09 18.85
C ASN A 578 3.41 -15.69 18.50
N GLY A 579 3.11 -15.48 17.19
CA GLY A 579 1.80 -15.08 16.70
C GLY A 579 1.56 -13.56 16.66
N SER A 580 2.45 -12.74 17.24
CA SER A 580 2.33 -11.29 17.07
C SER A 580 2.83 -10.84 15.70
N THR A 581 2.40 -9.65 15.27
CA THR A 581 2.83 -9.04 14.01
C THR A 581 3.17 -7.58 14.24
N TYR A 582 4.30 -7.14 13.73
CA TYR A 582 4.62 -5.73 13.61
C TYR A 582 4.59 -5.31 12.16
N TYR A 583 3.88 -4.23 11.86
CA TYR A 583 3.80 -3.72 10.51
C TYR A 583 3.92 -2.19 10.47
N TYR A 584 4.39 -1.65 9.37
CA TYR A 584 4.38 -0.22 9.09
C TYR A 584 4.43 0.07 7.59
N ALA A 585 4.02 1.29 7.25
CA ALA A 585 4.21 1.89 5.95
C ALA A 585 5.03 3.17 6.08
N SER A 586 6.05 3.31 5.24
CA SER A 586 6.90 4.49 5.20
C SER A 586 7.33 4.85 3.78
N ASP A 587 7.93 6.02 3.61
CA ASP A 587 8.39 6.55 2.33
C ASP A 587 9.91 6.78 2.26
N ASN A 588 10.70 6.07 3.08
CA ASN A 588 12.14 6.31 3.22
C ASN A 588 13.02 5.07 3.03
N ARG A 589 12.46 3.95 2.55
CA ARG A 589 13.17 2.67 2.29
C ARG A 589 13.86 2.07 3.53
N ASP A 590 13.40 2.40 4.73
CA ASP A 590 13.86 1.72 5.93
C ASP A 590 13.12 0.39 6.12
N PHE A 591 13.88 -0.66 6.46
CA PHE A 591 13.36 -2.00 6.71
C PHE A 591 13.93 -2.47 8.05
N THR A 592 13.15 -2.30 9.14
CA THR A 592 13.60 -2.60 10.48
C THR A 592 12.42 -2.99 11.38
N TRP A 593 12.60 -4.02 12.20
CA TRP A 593 11.61 -4.50 13.17
C TRP A 593 12.27 -5.10 14.42
N ASP A 594 13.60 -5.10 14.50
CA ASP A 594 14.34 -5.72 15.61
C ASP A 594 13.90 -5.20 16.99
N ALA A 595 13.70 -3.88 17.10
CA ALA A 595 13.29 -3.28 18.35
C ALA A 595 11.89 -3.76 18.80
N ALA A 596 10.92 -3.80 17.87
CA ALA A 596 9.57 -4.31 18.13
C ALA A 596 9.58 -5.82 18.44
N LEU A 597 10.47 -6.59 17.80
CA LEU A 597 10.65 -8.02 18.07
C LEU A 597 11.07 -8.29 19.51
N HIS A 598 11.99 -7.48 20.05
CA HIS A 598 12.41 -7.58 21.45
C HIS A 598 11.27 -7.22 22.43
N GLU A 599 10.42 -6.27 22.07
CA GLU A 599 9.25 -5.94 22.88
C GLU A 599 8.18 -7.04 22.84
N ALA A 600 7.97 -7.63 21.65
CA ALA A 600 7.08 -8.78 21.49
C ALA A 600 7.49 -9.97 22.37
N ASP A 601 8.81 -10.25 22.51
CA ASP A 601 9.35 -11.32 23.36
C ASP A 601 9.06 -11.10 24.85
N LYS A 602 8.98 -9.85 25.32
CA LYS A 602 8.62 -9.52 26.69
C LYS A 602 7.15 -9.84 27.00
N ILE A 603 6.25 -9.69 26.02
CA ILE A 603 4.82 -9.96 26.19
C ILE A 603 4.54 -11.47 26.09
N THR A 604 5.04 -12.07 25.03
CA THR A 604 4.91 -13.51 24.78
C THR A 604 6.24 -14.03 24.25
N PRO A 605 6.90 -14.96 24.96
CA PRO A 605 8.20 -15.46 24.57
C PRO A 605 8.24 -15.97 23.12
N LEU A 606 9.26 -15.57 22.37
CA LEU A 606 9.53 -16.07 21.01
C LEU A 606 10.19 -17.44 21.06
N CYS A 607 10.83 -17.77 22.19
CA CYS A 607 11.42 -19.07 22.46
C CYS A 607 10.49 -19.86 23.40
N PRO A 608 10.04 -21.08 23.02
CA PRO A 608 9.17 -21.92 23.85
C PRO A 608 9.83 -22.39 25.14
#